data_bd31dd6c4f2f5afa859016c12fb32646
#
_entry.id   bd31dd6c4f2f5afa859016c12fb32646
#
_cell.length_a   1.000
_cell.length_b   1.000
_cell.length_c   1.000
_cell.angle_alpha   90.00
_cell.angle_beta   90.00
_cell.angle_gamma   90.00
#
_symmetry.space_group_name_H-M   'P 1'
#
loop_
_entity.id
_entity.type
_entity.pdbx_description
1 polymer ?
#
loop_
_entity_poly.entity_id
_entity_poly.type
_entity_poly.pdbx_seq_one_letter_code
_entity_poly.pdbx_strand_id
1 'polypeptide(L)'
;KRLTTLRTDVPLAESVDEMRGLAGIVGEANATLWLGPAASEQRFVGDALRGYGLIALATHGFLPGEVRDVPEPSLMLALAPERQDRFDGLLTSREIASLQLDAPLVILSACNTASADGRPRGETFTGLTQAFFNVGARSLMVSHWPVMSGAAVQLSVGTVDRSRMPSASLSKSLQVAMQA
;
A
#
# COMPACT_ATOMS: atom_id res chain seq x y z
N LYS A 1 -9.57 -13.48 12.92
CA LYS A 1 -9.25 -14.43 11.82
C LYS A 1 -7.85 -14.98 12.07
N ARG A 2 -7.59 -16.25 11.71
CA ARG A 2 -6.22 -16.79 11.78
C ARG A 2 -5.50 -16.42 10.49
N LEU A 3 -4.20 -16.12 10.54
CA LEU A 3 -3.36 -15.81 9.37
C LEU A 3 -3.52 -16.83 8.23
N THR A 4 -3.65 -18.11 8.56
CA THR A 4 -3.86 -19.19 7.59
C THR A 4 -5.17 -19.02 6.80
N THR A 5 -6.23 -18.47 7.41
CA THR A 5 -7.52 -18.23 6.75
C THR A 5 -7.45 -16.99 5.86
N LEU A 6 -6.66 -15.96 6.25
CA LEU A 6 -6.51 -14.74 5.47
C LEU A 6 -5.77 -14.96 4.15
N ARG A 7 -4.89 -15.96 4.08
CA ARG A 7 -4.09 -16.28 2.89
C ARG A 7 -4.84 -17.05 1.81
N THR A 8 -6.03 -17.54 2.10
CA THR A 8 -6.92 -18.15 1.12
C THR A 8 -7.91 -17.16 0.53
N ASP A 9 -7.94 -15.92 1.05
CA ASP A 9 -8.77 -14.87 0.48
C ASP A 9 -8.23 -14.47 -0.92
N VAL A 10 -9.16 -14.12 -1.79
CA VAL A 10 -8.94 -13.91 -3.24
C VAL A 10 -7.80 -12.95 -3.51
N PRO A 11 -6.83 -13.31 -4.37
CA PRO A 11 -5.83 -12.37 -4.84
C PRO A 11 -6.51 -11.14 -5.46
N LEU A 12 -6.04 -9.95 -5.12
CA LEU A 12 -6.48 -8.71 -5.78
C LEU A 12 -5.91 -8.70 -7.21
N ALA A 13 -6.65 -9.27 -8.16
CA ALA A 13 -6.17 -9.41 -9.54
C ALA A 13 -5.75 -8.05 -10.13
N GLU A 14 -6.52 -7.02 -9.85
CA GLU A 14 -6.28 -5.66 -10.33
C GLU A 14 -5.08 -4.97 -9.66
N SER A 15 -4.60 -5.48 -8.52
CA SER A 15 -3.40 -4.94 -7.88
C SER A 15 -2.15 -5.09 -8.75
N VAL A 16 -2.10 -6.16 -9.53
CA VAL A 16 -1.01 -6.41 -10.50
C VAL A 16 -1.05 -5.37 -11.62
N ASP A 17 -2.24 -5.06 -12.13
CA ASP A 17 -2.43 -4.08 -13.19
C ASP A 17 -2.10 -2.67 -12.71
N GLU A 18 -2.47 -2.34 -11.47
CA GLU A 18 -2.09 -1.07 -10.83
C GLU A 18 -0.57 -0.93 -10.73
N MET A 19 0.11 -1.93 -10.19
CA MET A 19 1.56 -1.88 -10.03
C MET A 19 2.30 -1.81 -11.37
N ARG A 20 1.83 -2.54 -12.38
CA ARG A 20 2.39 -2.48 -13.75
C ARG A 20 2.10 -1.13 -14.41
N GLY A 21 0.91 -0.57 -14.22
CA GLY A 21 0.56 0.74 -14.72
C GLY A 21 1.46 1.83 -14.16
N LEU A 22 1.69 1.83 -12.84
CA LEU A 22 2.61 2.75 -12.18
C LEU A 22 4.06 2.57 -12.68
N ALA A 23 4.53 1.33 -12.79
CA ALA A 23 5.87 1.02 -13.32
C ALA A 23 6.04 1.54 -14.77
N GLY A 24 5.03 1.35 -15.62
CA GLY A 24 5.04 1.87 -16.99
C GLY A 24 5.16 3.39 -17.05
N ILE A 25 4.45 4.12 -16.16
CA ILE A 25 4.51 5.60 -16.12
C ILE A 25 5.87 6.10 -15.69
N VAL A 26 6.48 5.51 -14.64
CA VAL A 26 7.81 5.94 -14.16
C VAL A 26 8.93 5.44 -15.08
N GLY A 27 8.63 4.50 -15.96
CA GLY A 27 9.57 3.79 -16.84
C GLY A 27 10.09 2.53 -16.16
N GLU A 28 9.95 1.39 -16.83
CA GLU A 28 10.30 0.08 -16.26
C GLU A 28 11.77 0.01 -15.78
N ALA A 29 12.68 0.68 -16.45
CA ALA A 29 14.10 0.76 -16.03
C ALA A 29 14.29 1.51 -14.70
N ASN A 30 13.32 2.32 -14.27
CA ASN A 30 13.35 3.09 -13.03
C ASN A 30 12.44 2.50 -11.95
N ALA A 31 11.79 1.37 -12.23
CA ALA A 31 10.85 0.72 -11.33
C ALA A 31 11.43 -0.58 -10.78
N THR A 32 11.26 -0.78 -9.47
CA THR A 32 11.46 -2.08 -8.84
C THR A 32 10.08 -2.64 -8.52
N LEU A 33 9.69 -3.70 -9.20
CA LEU A 33 8.36 -4.28 -9.09
C LEU A 33 8.41 -5.63 -8.37
N TRP A 34 7.71 -5.71 -7.25
CA TRP A 34 7.54 -6.95 -6.49
C TRP A 34 6.09 -7.43 -6.59
N LEU A 35 5.89 -8.62 -7.11
CA LEU A 35 4.56 -9.21 -7.29
C LEU A 35 4.51 -10.62 -6.68
N GLY A 36 3.34 -11.00 -6.21
CA GLY A 36 3.11 -12.32 -5.63
C GLY A 36 4.09 -12.63 -4.50
N PRO A 37 4.78 -13.80 -4.52
CA PRO A 37 5.72 -14.19 -3.47
C PRO A 37 6.91 -13.24 -3.30
N ALA A 38 7.26 -12.46 -4.34
CA ALA A 38 8.34 -11.49 -4.27
C ALA A 38 7.96 -10.24 -3.45
N ALA A 39 6.68 -9.93 -3.28
CA ALA A 39 6.18 -8.85 -2.45
C ALA A 39 6.13 -9.27 -0.97
N SER A 40 7.26 -9.70 -0.42
CA SER A 40 7.35 -10.23 0.93
C SER A 40 7.69 -9.13 1.94
N GLU A 41 7.20 -9.31 3.17
CA GLU A 41 7.52 -8.45 4.31
C GLU A 41 9.03 -8.37 4.55
N GLN A 42 9.73 -9.51 4.52
CA GLN A 42 11.18 -9.57 4.68
C GLN A 42 11.89 -8.66 3.68
N ARG A 43 11.47 -8.66 2.41
CA ARG A 43 12.07 -7.81 1.37
C ARG A 43 11.73 -6.34 1.64
N PHE A 44 10.48 -6.02 1.95
CA PHE A 44 10.05 -4.65 2.20
C PHE A 44 10.80 -4.02 3.38
N VAL A 45 11.00 -4.77 4.46
CA VAL A 45 11.72 -4.31 5.65
C VAL A 45 13.24 -4.32 5.44
N GLY A 46 13.75 -5.28 4.66
CA GLY A 46 15.20 -5.48 4.47
C GLY A 46 15.84 -4.62 3.39
N ASP A 47 15.08 -4.18 2.40
CA ASP A 47 15.60 -3.40 1.29
C ASP A 47 15.74 -1.92 1.65
N ALA A 48 16.71 -1.26 1.04
CA ALA A 48 16.91 0.17 1.21
C ALA A 48 15.83 0.94 0.42
N LEU A 49 14.78 1.36 1.11
CA LEU A 49 13.67 2.12 0.52
C LEU A 49 13.99 3.63 0.34
N ARG A 50 15.15 4.07 0.81
CA ARG A 50 15.62 5.44 0.60
C ARG A 50 15.92 5.70 -0.87
N GLY A 51 15.51 6.86 -1.34
CA GLY A 51 15.79 7.31 -2.71
C GLY A 51 14.71 6.93 -3.73
N TYR A 52 13.69 6.17 -3.33
CA TYR A 52 12.52 5.98 -4.19
C TYR A 52 11.63 7.23 -4.17
N GLY A 53 11.33 7.77 -5.35
CA GLY A 53 10.40 8.90 -5.51
C GLY A 53 8.94 8.54 -5.29
N LEU A 54 8.62 7.26 -5.45
CA LEU A 54 7.29 6.68 -5.26
C LEU A 54 7.43 5.30 -4.63
N ILE A 55 6.64 5.04 -3.59
CA ILE A 55 6.44 3.72 -3.03
C ILE A 55 4.94 3.42 -3.13
N ALA A 56 4.57 2.29 -3.74
CA ALA A 56 3.18 1.89 -3.89
C ALA A 56 2.96 0.48 -3.33
N LEU A 57 1.91 0.32 -2.55
CA LEU A 57 1.48 -0.93 -1.94
C LEU A 57 0.02 -1.18 -2.31
N ALA A 58 -0.24 -2.24 -3.09
CA ALA A 58 -1.59 -2.68 -3.44
C ALA A 58 -1.84 -4.05 -2.81
N THR A 59 -2.52 -4.06 -1.67
CA THR A 59 -2.69 -5.26 -0.84
C THR A 59 -3.91 -5.15 0.09
N HIS A 60 -4.14 -6.16 0.91
CA HIS A 60 -5.14 -6.10 1.96
C HIS A 60 -4.63 -5.34 3.19
N GLY A 61 -5.48 -4.46 3.73
CA GLY A 61 -5.24 -3.79 5.00
C GLY A 61 -6.13 -4.37 6.10
N PHE A 62 -5.63 -4.42 7.31
CA PHE A 62 -6.35 -4.89 8.49
C PHE A 62 -6.41 -3.82 9.56
N LEU A 63 -7.57 -3.77 10.22
CA LEU A 63 -7.82 -2.93 11.38
C LEU A 63 -7.15 -3.49 12.63
N PRO A 64 -6.88 -2.66 13.66
CA PRO A 64 -6.48 -3.14 14.96
C PRO A 64 -7.40 -4.25 15.48
N GLY A 65 -6.84 -5.42 15.80
CA GLY A 65 -7.57 -6.56 16.34
C GLY A 65 -8.38 -7.40 15.33
N GLU A 66 -8.37 -7.07 14.03
CA GLU A 66 -8.96 -7.95 13.00
C GLU A 66 -8.17 -9.24 12.81
N VAL A 67 -6.86 -9.14 12.94
CA VAL A 67 -5.99 -10.31 13.01
C VAL A 67 -5.75 -10.64 14.47
N ARG A 68 -5.89 -11.93 14.82
CA ARG A 68 -5.70 -12.39 16.21
C ARG A 68 -4.29 -12.05 16.67
N ASP A 69 -4.18 -11.51 17.87
CA ASP A 69 -2.92 -11.13 18.53
C ASP A 69 -2.18 -9.96 17.84
N VAL A 70 -2.80 -9.25 16.89
CA VAL A 70 -2.28 -8.04 16.26
C VAL A 70 -3.15 -6.85 16.67
N PRO A 71 -2.73 -6.06 17.67
CA PRO A 71 -3.53 -4.95 18.22
C PRO A 71 -3.41 -3.65 17.40
N GLU A 72 -2.63 -3.65 16.34
CA GLU A 72 -2.34 -2.46 15.53
C GLU A 72 -2.72 -2.67 14.05
N PRO A 73 -2.92 -1.59 13.28
CA PRO A 73 -3.24 -1.71 11.87
C PRO A 73 -2.05 -2.30 11.11
N SER A 74 -2.34 -3.10 10.08
CA SER A 74 -1.32 -3.81 9.32
C SER A 74 -1.70 -3.99 7.86
N LEU A 75 -0.70 -4.22 7.02
CA LEU A 75 -0.84 -4.58 5.61
C LEU A 75 -0.41 -6.02 5.40
N MET A 76 -1.13 -6.76 4.56
CA MET A 76 -0.76 -8.13 4.24
C MET A 76 0.30 -8.16 3.13
N LEU A 77 1.44 -8.75 3.41
CA LEU A 77 2.49 -9.04 2.44
C LEU A 77 2.69 -10.55 2.28
N ALA A 78 3.43 -10.95 1.25
CA ALA A 78 3.77 -12.35 1.06
C ALA A 78 4.72 -12.82 2.16
N LEU A 79 4.58 -14.08 2.54
CA LEU A 79 5.63 -14.75 3.33
C LEU A 79 6.84 -15.00 2.46
N ALA A 80 8.02 -14.74 3.01
CA ALA A 80 9.25 -15.20 2.41
C ALA A 80 9.25 -16.72 2.32
N PRO A 81 9.83 -17.30 1.22
CA PRO A 81 9.96 -18.76 1.08
C PRO A 81 10.75 -19.39 2.23
N GLU A 82 11.75 -18.69 2.72
CA GLU A 82 12.52 -19.08 3.89
C GLU A 82 11.84 -18.49 5.13
N ARG A 83 11.16 -19.35 5.86
CA ARG A 83 10.47 -18.98 7.11
C ARG A 83 11.50 -18.47 8.12
N GLN A 84 11.50 -17.17 8.32
CA GLN A 84 12.13 -16.58 9.50
C GLN A 84 10.98 -16.23 10.44
N ASP A 85 11.07 -16.68 11.69
CA ASP A 85 10.05 -16.43 12.73
C ASP A 85 9.78 -14.93 12.96
N ARG A 86 10.64 -14.09 12.43
CA ARG A 86 10.59 -12.63 12.50
C ARG A 86 9.59 -12.00 11.53
N PHE A 87 9.28 -12.65 10.39
CA PHE A 87 8.43 -12.11 9.33
C PHE A 87 7.22 -13.00 9.16
N ASP A 88 6.08 -12.51 9.60
CA ASP A 88 4.82 -13.27 9.61
C ASP A 88 3.91 -12.93 8.41
N GLY A 89 4.33 -11.99 7.57
CA GLY A 89 3.60 -11.52 6.40
C GLY A 89 2.61 -10.40 6.72
N LEU A 90 2.72 -9.78 7.90
CA LEU A 90 1.95 -8.61 8.28
C LEU A 90 2.89 -7.44 8.54
N LEU A 91 2.89 -6.47 7.65
CA LEU A 91 3.61 -5.23 7.86
C LEU A 91 2.80 -4.32 8.79
N THR A 92 3.17 -4.30 10.06
CA THR A 92 2.49 -3.52 11.11
C THR A 92 2.92 -2.06 11.11
N SER A 93 2.11 -1.20 11.73
CA SER A 93 2.48 0.22 11.93
C SER A 93 3.79 0.39 12.72
N ARG A 94 4.08 -0.52 13.64
CA ARG A 94 5.34 -0.53 14.42
C ARG A 94 6.55 -0.88 13.55
N GLU A 95 6.43 -1.85 12.66
CA GLU A 95 7.50 -2.21 11.73
C GLU A 95 7.76 -1.11 10.73
N ILE A 96 6.70 -0.49 10.18
CA ILE A 96 6.82 0.70 9.33
C ILE A 96 7.58 1.80 10.10
N ALA A 97 7.26 2.06 11.36
CA ALA A 97 7.93 3.08 12.16
C ALA A 97 9.43 2.82 12.40
N SER A 98 9.92 1.60 12.13
CA SER A 98 11.35 1.25 12.19
C SER A 98 12.09 1.47 10.87
N LEU A 99 11.37 1.77 9.77
CA LEU A 99 11.95 1.99 8.45
C LEU A 99 12.57 3.38 8.34
N GLN A 100 13.28 3.60 7.27
CA GLN A 100 13.78 4.91 6.87
C GLN A 100 13.43 5.15 5.41
N LEU A 101 12.49 6.04 5.18
CA LEU A 101 12.06 6.47 3.86
C LEU A 101 12.58 7.88 3.58
N ASP A 102 12.52 8.29 2.34
CA ASP A 102 12.56 9.68 1.89
C ASP A 102 11.73 9.74 0.60
N ALA A 103 10.49 9.31 0.72
CA ALA A 103 9.61 9.14 -0.43
C ALA A 103 8.68 10.37 -0.56
N PRO A 104 8.78 11.12 -1.67
CA PRO A 104 7.83 12.18 -2.00
C PRO A 104 6.38 11.73 -1.98
N LEU A 105 6.10 10.50 -2.41
CA LEU A 105 4.76 9.94 -2.45
C LEU A 105 4.75 8.47 -2.01
N VAL A 106 3.84 8.14 -1.11
CA VAL A 106 3.46 6.75 -0.81
C VAL A 106 1.99 6.54 -1.22
N ILE A 107 1.70 5.49 -1.95
CA ILE A 107 0.34 5.07 -2.34
C ILE A 107 0.00 3.80 -1.59
N LEU A 108 -1.12 3.81 -0.87
CA LEU A 108 -1.66 2.66 -0.18
C LEU A 108 -3.01 2.31 -0.80
N SER A 109 -3.01 1.43 -1.79
CA SER A 109 -4.21 0.82 -2.36
C SER A 109 -4.58 -0.41 -1.53
N ALA A 110 -4.97 -0.15 -0.29
CA ALA A 110 -5.36 -1.18 0.66
C ALA A 110 -6.80 -0.91 1.12
N CYS A 111 -7.75 -1.55 0.47
CA CYS A 111 -9.15 -1.47 0.88
C CYS A 111 -9.37 -2.32 2.12
N ASN A 112 -9.97 -1.75 3.16
CA ASN A 112 -10.51 -2.55 4.25
C ASN A 112 -11.83 -3.19 3.80
N THR A 113 -11.74 -4.37 3.23
CA THR A 113 -12.91 -5.16 2.81
C THR A 113 -13.61 -5.85 3.97
N ALA A 114 -13.09 -5.73 5.18
CA ALA A 114 -13.52 -6.54 6.32
C ALA A 114 -14.64 -5.94 7.15
N SER A 115 -15.18 -4.77 6.83
CA SER A 115 -16.39 -4.27 7.48
C SER A 115 -17.63 -5.02 6.99
N ALA A 116 -17.82 -6.25 7.45
CA ALA A 116 -19.06 -7.00 7.24
C ALA A 116 -20.31 -6.29 7.81
N ASP A 117 -20.12 -5.27 8.63
CA ASP A 117 -21.16 -4.46 9.28
C ASP A 117 -21.44 -3.12 8.58
N GLY A 118 -20.77 -2.82 7.48
CA GLY A 118 -21.02 -1.61 6.66
C GLY A 118 -20.75 -0.28 7.37
N ARG A 119 -20.09 -0.27 8.52
CA ARG A 119 -19.81 0.96 9.26
C ARG A 119 -18.53 1.62 8.78
N PRO A 120 -18.56 2.89 8.34
CA PRO A 120 -17.35 3.64 8.02
C PRO A 120 -16.55 3.83 9.30
N ARG A 121 -15.40 3.19 9.40
CA ARG A 121 -14.48 3.41 10.50
C ARG A 121 -13.33 4.31 10.01
N GLY A 122 -13.60 5.61 9.93
CA GLY A 122 -12.64 6.61 9.42
C GLY A 122 -11.31 6.74 10.18
N GLU A 123 -11.19 6.10 11.35
CA GLU A 123 -9.96 6.17 12.16
C GLU A 123 -8.96 5.04 11.87
N THR A 124 -9.27 4.18 10.95
CA THR A 124 -8.65 2.86 10.80
C THR A 124 -7.22 2.89 10.30
N PHE A 125 -6.93 3.73 9.33
CA PHE A 125 -5.59 3.86 8.76
C PHE A 125 -4.74 4.97 9.39
N THR A 126 -5.24 5.65 10.41
CA THR A 126 -4.51 6.74 11.08
C THR A 126 -3.15 6.25 11.58
N GLY A 127 -3.07 5.05 12.16
CA GLY A 127 -1.81 4.48 12.63
C GLY A 127 -0.81 4.19 11.51
N LEU A 128 -1.25 3.61 10.39
CA LEU A 128 -0.38 3.37 9.22
C LEU A 128 0.06 4.69 8.58
N THR A 129 -0.89 5.60 8.38
CA THR A 129 -0.62 6.94 7.82
C THR A 129 0.42 7.69 8.65
N GLN A 130 0.22 7.70 9.97
CA GLN A 130 1.15 8.34 10.90
C GLN A 130 2.53 7.67 10.85
N ALA A 131 2.59 6.34 10.80
CA ALA A 131 3.84 5.60 10.71
C ALA A 131 4.62 5.97 9.44
N PHE A 132 3.97 6.01 8.28
CA PHE A 132 4.62 6.42 7.03
C PHE A 132 5.13 7.87 7.05
N PHE A 133 4.36 8.81 7.59
CA PHE A 133 4.83 10.19 7.73
C PHE A 133 6.03 10.29 8.68
N ASN A 134 6.01 9.59 9.80
CA ASN A 134 7.10 9.61 10.78
C ASN A 134 8.44 9.11 10.21
N VAL A 135 8.40 8.23 9.22
CA VAL A 135 9.61 7.64 8.61
C VAL A 135 10.03 8.32 7.30
N GLY A 136 9.37 9.41 6.92
CA GLY A 136 9.81 10.30 5.83
C GLY A 136 8.97 10.29 4.57
N ALA A 137 7.75 9.76 4.59
CA ALA A 137 6.80 10.00 3.50
C ALA A 137 6.34 11.47 3.53
N ARG A 138 6.43 12.17 2.39
CA ARG A 138 6.01 13.58 2.30
C ARG A 138 4.54 13.74 1.91
N SER A 139 4.01 12.80 1.15
CA SER A 139 2.60 12.74 0.77
C SER A 139 2.12 11.30 0.83
N LEU A 140 0.87 11.12 1.23
CA LEU A 140 0.20 9.84 1.20
C LEU A 140 -1.07 9.92 0.35
N MET A 141 -1.27 8.93 -0.51
CA MET A 141 -2.51 8.67 -1.21
C MET A 141 -3.11 7.38 -0.65
N VAL A 142 -4.26 7.49 0.00
CA VAL A 142 -4.91 6.39 0.73
C VAL A 142 -6.40 6.41 0.45
N SER A 143 -7.03 5.25 0.27
CA SER A 143 -8.49 5.14 0.22
C SER A 143 -9.06 5.03 1.64
N HIS A 144 -10.09 5.83 1.95
CA HIS A 144 -10.79 5.79 3.24
C HIS A 144 -12.03 4.89 3.25
N TRP A 145 -12.40 4.32 2.11
CA TRP A 145 -13.53 3.41 1.94
C TRP A 145 -13.19 2.35 0.89
N PRO A 146 -13.92 1.26 0.82
CA PRO A 146 -13.75 0.28 -0.24
C PRO A 146 -13.97 0.93 -1.61
N VAL A 147 -12.92 0.99 -2.41
CA VAL A 147 -12.98 1.47 -3.80
C VAL A 147 -12.99 0.25 -4.70
N MET A 148 -13.80 0.28 -5.77
CA MET A 148 -13.72 -0.76 -6.80
C MET A 148 -12.30 -0.77 -7.38
N SER A 149 -11.71 -1.94 -7.50
CA SER A 149 -10.30 -2.10 -7.87
C SER A 149 -9.95 -1.39 -9.19
N GLY A 150 -10.82 -1.47 -10.20
CA GLY A 150 -10.61 -0.75 -11.46
C GLY A 150 -10.57 0.78 -11.31
N ALA A 151 -11.40 1.34 -10.42
CA ALA A 151 -11.38 2.78 -10.11
C ALA A 151 -10.11 3.16 -9.32
N ALA A 152 -9.65 2.30 -8.41
CA ALA A 152 -8.40 2.51 -7.69
C ALA A 152 -7.20 2.59 -8.65
N VAL A 153 -7.13 1.66 -9.61
CA VAL A 153 -6.11 1.68 -10.68
C VAL A 153 -6.16 2.99 -11.48
N GLN A 154 -7.33 3.41 -11.92
CA GLN A 154 -7.47 4.66 -12.69
C GLN A 154 -7.06 5.88 -11.87
N LEU A 155 -7.41 5.92 -10.59
CA LEU A 155 -7.06 7.04 -9.70
C LEU A 155 -5.57 7.11 -9.44
N SER A 156 -4.93 6.01 -9.04
CA SER A 156 -3.51 5.97 -8.70
C SER A 156 -2.64 6.23 -9.92
N VAL A 157 -2.85 5.49 -11.00
CA VAL A 157 -2.11 5.61 -12.26
C VAL A 157 -2.34 6.99 -12.88
N GLY A 158 -3.60 7.44 -13.01
CA GLY A 158 -3.93 8.74 -13.57
C GLY A 158 -3.40 9.92 -12.75
N THR A 159 -3.33 9.80 -11.42
CA THR A 159 -2.75 10.83 -10.55
C THR A 159 -1.25 10.94 -10.76
N VAL A 160 -0.54 9.81 -10.76
CA VAL A 160 0.92 9.79 -10.94
C VAL A 160 1.29 10.30 -12.33
N ASP A 161 0.59 9.86 -13.39
CA ASP A 161 0.83 10.31 -14.76
C ASP A 161 0.71 11.84 -14.87
N ARG A 162 -0.38 12.40 -14.38
CA ARG A 162 -0.61 13.86 -14.42
C ARG A 162 0.35 14.65 -13.53
N SER A 163 0.78 14.10 -12.42
CA SER A 163 1.71 14.77 -11.50
C SER A 163 3.10 15.01 -12.09
N ARG A 164 3.44 14.32 -13.18
CA ARG A 164 4.71 14.49 -13.93
C ARG A 164 4.71 15.70 -14.85
N MET A 165 3.57 16.31 -15.08
CA MET A 165 3.49 17.53 -15.91
C MET A 165 4.12 18.71 -15.18
N PRO A 166 4.80 19.62 -15.88
CA PRO A 166 5.33 20.84 -15.30
C PRO A 166 4.25 21.62 -14.54
N SER A 167 4.54 22.03 -13.32
CA SER A 167 3.63 22.81 -12.45
C SER A 167 2.39 22.05 -11.94
N ALA A 168 2.31 20.74 -12.16
CA ALA A 168 1.22 19.94 -11.59
C ALA A 168 1.46 19.65 -10.10
N SER A 169 0.48 19.98 -9.24
CA SER A 169 0.49 19.51 -7.86
C SER A 169 -0.19 18.13 -7.78
N LEU A 170 0.21 17.32 -6.82
CA LEU A 170 -0.36 16.00 -6.60
C LEU A 170 -1.89 16.07 -6.36
N SER A 171 -2.33 17.04 -5.54
CA SER A 171 -3.75 17.26 -5.24
C SER A 171 -4.57 17.64 -6.47
N LYS A 172 -4.02 18.49 -7.35
CA LYS A 172 -4.70 18.84 -8.61
C LYS A 172 -4.75 17.66 -9.57
N SER A 173 -3.68 16.87 -9.63
CA SER A 173 -3.63 15.66 -10.44
C SER A 173 -4.68 14.64 -10.00
N LEU A 174 -4.82 14.43 -8.68
CA LEU A 174 -5.86 13.58 -8.11
C LEU A 174 -7.26 14.11 -8.43
N GLN A 175 -7.51 15.42 -8.25
CA GLN A 175 -8.80 16.02 -8.58
C GLN A 175 -9.20 15.77 -10.04
N VAL A 176 -8.27 15.91 -10.96
CA VAL A 176 -8.54 15.65 -12.39
C VAL A 176 -8.75 14.17 -12.68
N ALA A 177 -7.98 13.28 -12.00
CA ALA A 177 -8.17 11.83 -12.13
C ALA A 177 -9.54 11.36 -11.62
N MET A 178 -10.10 12.03 -10.60
CA MET A 178 -11.44 11.76 -10.08
C MET A 178 -12.58 12.21 -11.00
N GLN A 179 -12.30 13.05 -11.99
CA GLN A 179 -13.29 13.60 -12.91
C GLN A 179 -13.27 12.88 -14.29
N ALA A 180 -12.32 11.99 -14.51
CA ALA A 180 -12.15 11.25 -15.75
C ALA A 180 -12.91 9.93 -15.74
#